data_d17a90c71768c2a1bf0e7df844b10eb0
#
_entry.id   d17a90c71768c2a1bf0e7df844b10eb0
#
_cell.length_a   1.000
_cell.length_b   1.000
_cell.length_c   1.000
_cell.angle_alpha   90.00
_cell.angle_beta   90.00
_cell.angle_gamma   90.00
#
_symmetry.space_group_name_H-M   'P 1'
#
loop_
_entity.id
_entity.type
_entity.pdbx_description
1 polymer ?
#
loop_
_entity_poly.entity_id
_entity_poly.type
_entity_poly.pdbx_seq_one_letter_code
_entity_poly.pdbx_strand_id
1 'polypeptide(L)'
;MAEQIVALEVDWFLRAHPGVTMIEALLPDSNGVLRGKWLPRSKLAKIYKGELKFPKTALSLDIWGRDVEELVFATGDEDGVCLPIEGSLLPTPWSPRGRHGQLMLTMFRPDGRPYLGDARQVLKRVLARYRARGWRPVVAAELEFSLLHYDGERPRHSGHRPFAGQPLGGNLYGLDVLQQNHAML
;
A
#
# COMPACT_ATOMS: atom_id res chain seq x y z
N MET A 1 -10.26 -12.40 -21.90
CA MET A 1 -8.82 -12.41 -21.53
C MET A 1 -8.61 -11.80 -20.13
N ALA A 2 -9.02 -10.58 -19.84
CA ALA A 2 -8.85 -9.98 -18.48
C ALA A 2 -9.57 -10.77 -17.37
N GLU A 3 -10.80 -11.21 -17.57
CA GLU A 3 -11.54 -12.03 -16.59
C GLU A 3 -10.87 -13.38 -16.32
N GLN A 4 -10.22 -13.99 -17.31
CA GLN A 4 -9.49 -15.23 -17.13
C GLN A 4 -8.19 -15.02 -16.33
N ILE A 5 -7.47 -13.92 -16.55
CA ILE A 5 -6.26 -13.59 -15.78
C ILE A 5 -6.62 -13.33 -14.31
N VAL A 6 -7.68 -12.60 -14.06
CA VAL A 6 -8.22 -12.33 -12.74
C VAL A 6 -8.60 -13.61 -12.00
N ALA A 7 -9.32 -14.51 -12.66
CA ALA A 7 -9.69 -15.80 -12.07
C ALA A 7 -8.45 -16.63 -11.71
N LEU A 8 -7.42 -16.62 -12.57
CA LEU A 8 -6.16 -17.33 -12.34
C LEU A 8 -5.38 -16.76 -11.15
N GLU A 9 -5.30 -15.44 -10.99
CA GLU A 9 -4.63 -14.79 -9.85
C GLU A 9 -5.29 -15.17 -8.53
N VAL A 10 -6.60 -15.04 -8.45
CA VAL A 10 -7.37 -15.39 -7.25
C VAL A 10 -7.24 -16.88 -6.90
N ASP A 11 -7.44 -17.75 -7.88
CA ASP A 11 -7.35 -19.20 -7.66
C ASP A 11 -5.95 -19.65 -7.26
N TRP A 12 -4.92 -19.07 -7.88
CA TRP A 12 -3.54 -19.33 -7.50
C TRP A 12 -3.28 -18.89 -6.05
N PHE A 13 -3.64 -17.65 -5.71
CA PHE A 13 -3.43 -17.12 -4.37
C PHE A 13 -4.13 -17.97 -3.30
N LEU A 14 -5.38 -18.34 -3.54
CA LEU A 14 -6.16 -19.12 -2.59
C LEU A 14 -5.56 -20.52 -2.35
N ARG A 15 -4.94 -21.12 -3.37
CA ARG A 15 -4.26 -22.42 -3.26
C ARG A 15 -2.89 -22.29 -2.61
N ALA A 16 -2.13 -21.28 -3.00
CA ALA A 16 -0.77 -21.06 -2.46
C ALA A 16 -0.79 -20.63 -0.98
N HIS A 17 -1.86 -19.93 -0.55
CA HIS A 17 -1.97 -19.36 0.80
C HIS A 17 -3.26 -19.80 1.52
N PRO A 18 -3.43 -21.11 1.82
CA PRO A 18 -4.66 -21.63 2.43
C PRO A 18 -4.92 -21.07 3.84
N GLY A 19 -3.87 -20.64 4.55
CA GLY A 19 -3.95 -20.04 5.89
C GLY A 19 -4.48 -18.62 5.91
N VAL A 20 -4.50 -17.91 4.78
CA VAL A 20 -5.03 -16.54 4.70
C VAL A 20 -6.55 -16.58 4.85
N THR A 21 -7.07 -15.81 5.79
CA THR A 21 -8.50 -15.72 6.10
C THR A 21 -9.09 -14.33 5.84
N MET A 22 -8.24 -13.30 5.87
CA MET A 22 -8.61 -11.90 5.70
C MET A 22 -7.84 -11.27 4.55
N ILE A 23 -8.48 -10.36 3.84
CA ILE A 23 -7.88 -9.55 2.78
C ILE A 23 -7.94 -8.08 3.18
N GLU A 24 -6.79 -7.44 3.19
CA GLU A 24 -6.63 -6.00 3.35
C GLU A 24 -6.75 -5.36 1.97
N ALA A 25 -7.92 -4.86 1.66
CA ALA A 25 -8.20 -4.14 0.40
C ALA A 25 -7.78 -2.69 0.59
N LEU A 26 -6.67 -2.27 -0.06
CA LEU A 26 -5.93 -1.06 0.25
C LEU A 26 -5.95 -0.04 -0.90
N LEU A 27 -6.14 1.21 -0.55
CA LEU A 27 -6.18 2.35 -1.47
C LEU A 27 -5.39 3.52 -0.84
N PRO A 28 -4.26 3.96 -1.42
CA PRO A 28 -3.51 5.09 -0.86
C PRO A 28 -4.24 6.40 -1.07
N ASP A 29 -4.35 7.21 -0.02
CA ASP A 29 -4.86 8.57 -0.11
C ASP A 29 -3.80 9.55 -0.66
N SER A 30 -4.14 10.84 -0.75
CA SER A 30 -3.23 11.88 -1.25
C SER A 30 -2.01 12.13 -0.36
N ASN A 31 -2.03 11.67 0.88
CA ASN A 31 -0.92 11.75 1.83
C ASN A 31 -0.07 10.47 1.87
N GLY A 32 -0.39 9.47 1.03
CA GLY A 32 0.27 8.16 1.02
C GLY A 32 -0.20 7.23 2.14
N VAL A 33 -1.21 7.61 2.91
CA VAL A 33 -1.79 6.75 3.94
C VAL A 33 -2.65 5.68 3.28
N LEU A 34 -2.41 4.42 3.62
CA LEU A 34 -3.22 3.31 3.13
C LEU A 34 -4.57 3.29 3.84
N ARG A 35 -5.61 3.64 3.10
CA ARG A 35 -7.01 3.50 3.50
C ARG A 35 -7.52 2.15 3.02
N GLY A 36 -8.43 1.52 3.75
CA GLY A 36 -8.87 0.22 3.31
C GLY A 36 -9.95 -0.41 4.16
N LYS A 37 -10.32 -1.62 3.75
CA LYS A 37 -11.25 -2.49 4.48
C LYS A 37 -10.63 -3.87 4.63
N TRP A 38 -10.83 -4.46 5.80
CA TRP A 38 -10.55 -5.87 6.01
C TRP A 38 -11.79 -6.68 5.61
N LEU A 39 -11.59 -7.59 4.70
CA LEU A 39 -12.66 -8.40 4.13
C LEU A 39 -12.32 -9.90 4.26
N PRO A 40 -13.28 -10.76 4.56
CA PRO A 40 -13.04 -12.20 4.51
C PRO A 40 -12.56 -12.63 3.12
N ARG A 41 -11.63 -13.60 3.06
CA ARG A 41 -11.11 -14.13 1.80
C ARG A 41 -12.21 -14.57 0.81
N SER A 42 -13.35 -14.99 1.31
CA SER A 42 -14.51 -15.38 0.49
C SER A 42 -15.10 -14.23 -0.34
N LYS A 43 -14.72 -12.97 -0.02
CA LYS A 43 -15.17 -11.79 -0.76
C LYS A 43 -14.23 -11.42 -1.93
N LEU A 44 -13.09 -12.09 -2.10
CA LEU A 44 -12.14 -11.78 -3.19
C LEU A 44 -12.81 -11.69 -4.55
N ALA A 45 -13.60 -12.70 -4.93
CA ALA A 45 -14.28 -12.70 -6.23
C ALA A 45 -15.20 -11.48 -6.44
N LYS A 46 -15.81 -10.97 -5.37
CA LYS A 46 -16.66 -9.77 -5.42
C LYS A 46 -15.84 -8.50 -5.62
N ILE A 47 -14.67 -8.41 -4.96
CA ILE A 47 -13.76 -7.27 -5.14
C ILE A 47 -13.32 -7.18 -6.61
N TYR A 48 -12.95 -8.31 -7.21
CA TYR A 48 -12.53 -8.35 -8.62
C TYR A 48 -13.66 -8.04 -9.60
N LYS A 49 -14.92 -8.21 -9.21
CA LYS A 49 -16.09 -7.79 -9.99
C LYS A 49 -16.44 -6.31 -9.84
N GLY A 50 -15.65 -5.53 -9.06
CA GLY A 50 -15.93 -4.12 -8.83
C GLY A 50 -17.08 -3.85 -7.86
N GLU A 51 -17.46 -4.84 -7.05
CA GLU A 51 -18.53 -4.67 -6.04
C GLU A 51 -18.05 -3.91 -4.79
N LEU A 52 -16.73 -3.68 -4.66
CA LEU A 52 -16.16 -2.91 -3.56
C LEU A 52 -16.18 -1.42 -3.88
N LYS A 53 -16.76 -0.66 -2.97
CA LYS A 53 -16.88 0.79 -3.07
C LYS A 53 -16.29 1.47 -1.84
N PHE A 54 -15.76 2.66 -2.06
CA PHE A 54 -15.33 3.60 -1.04
C PHE A 54 -15.85 4.99 -1.37
N PRO A 55 -16.20 5.81 -0.36
CA PRO A 55 -16.50 7.21 -0.59
C PRO A 55 -15.24 7.90 -1.19
N LYS A 56 -15.45 8.77 -2.17
CA LYS A 56 -14.36 9.51 -2.82
C LYS A 56 -13.59 10.37 -1.84
N THR A 57 -14.26 10.85 -0.80
CA THR A 57 -13.68 11.64 0.28
C THR A 57 -12.60 10.90 1.05
N ALA A 58 -12.63 9.56 1.13
CA ALA A 58 -11.58 8.76 1.76
C ALA A 58 -10.18 8.99 1.16
N LEU A 59 -10.08 9.50 -0.08
CA LEU A 59 -8.80 9.82 -0.73
C LEU A 59 -8.38 11.30 -0.61
N SER A 60 -9.23 12.13 -0.04
CA SER A 60 -9.08 13.59 -0.01
C SER A 60 -8.97 14.14 1.42
N LEU A 61 -8.49 13.32 2.34
CA LEU A 61 -8.27 13.74 3.71
C LEU A 61 -7.03 14.61 3.86
N ASP A 62 -7.02 15.48 4.87
CA ASP A 62 -5.82 16.20 5.26
C ASP A 62 -4.79 15.26 5.92
N ILE A 63 -3.60 15.78 6.28
CA ILE A 63 -2.53 14.99 6.92
C ILE A 63 -2.92 14.46 8.31
N TRP A 64 -3.96 15.02 8.93
CA TRP A 64 -4.50 14.61 10.22
C TRP A 64 -5.64 13.59 10.09
N GLY A 65 -6.02 13.27 8.85
CA GLY A 65 -7.13 12.37 8.55
C GLY A 65 -8.51 13.01 8.68
N ARG A 66 -8.60 14.33 8.59
CA ARG A 66 -9.86 15.09 8.62
C ARG A 66 -10.36 15.34 7.21
N ASP A 67 -11.67 15.45 7.06
CA ASP A 67 -12.27 15.85 5.80
C ASP A 67 -11.85 17.27 5.40
N VAL A 68 -11.53 17.44 4.12
CA VAL A 68 -11.36 18.77 3.50
C VAL A 68 -12.71 19.19 2.96
N GLU A 69 -13.38 20.11 3.64
CA GLU A 69 -14.79 20.48 3.39
C GLU A 69 -15.06 20.84 1.92
N GLU A 70 -14.18 21.58 1.29
CA GLU A 70 -14.33 21.98 -0.13
C GLU A 70 -14.34 20.76 -1.06
N LEU A 71 -13.59 19.71 -0.73
CA LEU A 71 -13.55 18.48 -1.51
C LEU A 71 -14.76 17.59 -1.23
N VAL A 72 -15.26 17.56 0.01
CA VAL A 72 -16.49 16.86 0.38
C VAL A 72 -17.67 17.47 -0.36
N PHE A 73 -17.83 18.78 -0.35
CA PHE A 73 -18.88 19.47 -1.10
C PHE A 73 -18.79 19.26 -2.60
N ALA A 74 -17.57 19.27 -3.16
CA ALA A 74 -17.35 19.06 -4.59
C ALA A 74 -17.68 17.63 -5.05
N THR A 75 -17.51 16.61 -4.18
CA THR A 75 -17.77 15.21 -4.52
C THR A 75 -19.13 14.71 -4.07
N GLY A 76 -19.78 15.40 -3.13
CA GLY A 76 -21.07 15.00 -2.54
C GLY A 76 -20.99 13.64 -1.81
N ASP A 77 -19.79 13.25 -1.34
CA ASP A 77 -19.50 11.95 -0.71
C ASP A 77 -19.93 10.73 -1.54
N GLU A 78 -19.96 10.91 -2.87
CA GLU A 78 -20.32 9.84 -3.79
C GLU A 78 -19.32 8.69 -3.72
N ASP A 79 -19.81 7.47 -3.72
CA ASP A 79 -18.98 6.26 -3.79
C ASP A 79 -18.24 6.14 -5.14
N GLY A 80 -16.95 5.84 -5.05
CA GLY A 80 -16.15 5.37 -6.19
C GLY A 80 -16.14 3.85 -6.26
N VAL A 81 -16.04 3.31 -7.46
CA VAL A 81 -15.87 1.87 -7.71
C VAL A 81 -14.39 1.53 -7.62
N CYS A 82 -14.03 0.61 -6.75
CA CYS A 82 -12.64 0.20 -6.56
C CYS A 82 -12.37 -1.12 -7.26
N LEU A 83 -11.37 -1.10 -8.14
CA LEU A 83 -10.90 -2.29 -8.87
C LEU A 83 -9.52 -2.69 -8.41
N PRO A 84 -9.23 -3.99 -8.36
CA PRO A 84 -7.92 -4.53 -8.06
C PRO A 84 -6.84 -4.07 -9.04
N ILE A 85 -5.62 -3.94 -8.54
CA ILE A 85 -4.43 -3.78 -9.35
C ILE A 85 -3.86 -5.19 -9.58
N GLU A 86 -3.77 -5.60 -10.83
CA GLU A 86 -3.21 -6.89 -11.23
C GLU A 86 -1.81 -7.11 -10.64
N GLY A 87 -1.56 -8.31 -10.13
CA GLY A 87 -0.30 -8.69 -9.50
C GLY A 87 -0.08 -8.14 -8.09
N SER A 88 -1.08 -7.48 -7.48
CA SER A 88 -0.95 -6.90 -6.15
C SER A 88 -1.55 -7.76 -5.02
N LEU A 89 -2.13 -8.90 -5.33
CA LEU A 89 -2.65 -9.84 -4.34
C LEU A 89 -1.52 -10.68 -3.77
N LEU A 90 -1.04 -10.30 -2.58
CA LEU A 90 0.14 -10.87 -1.93
C LEU A 90 -0.18 -11.26 -0.48
N PRO A 91 0.51 -12.26 0.09
CA PRO A 91 0.43 -12.51 1.53
C PRO A 91 1.08 -11.37 2.30
N THR A 92 0.58 -11.10 3.52
CA THR A 92 1.12 -10.09 4.43
C THR A 92 1.91 -10.79 5.54
N PRO A 93 3.24 -10.99 5.39
CA PRO A 93 4.04 -11.82 6.31
C PRO A 93 4.11 -11.25 7.73
N TRP A 94 3.99 -9.93 7.89
CA TRP A 94 3.97 -9.25 9.19
C TRP A 94 2.59 -9.27 9.88
N SER A 95 1.56 -9.82 9.24
CA SER A 95 0.24 -9.95 9.86
C SER A 95 0.25 -10.99 10.98
N PRO A 96 -0.62 -10.85 11.99
CA PRO A 96 -0.71 -11.82 13.06
C PRO A 96 -0.92 -13.24 12.50
N ARG A 97 0.02 -14.15 12.77
CA ARG A 97 0.02 -15.54 12.31
C ARG A 97 -0.01 -15.74 10.79
N GLY A 98 0.41 -14.74 10.00
CA GLY A 98 0.40 -14.82 8.53
C GLY A 98 -0.98 -15.04 7.91
N ARG A 99 -2.05 -14.58 8.57
CA ARG A 99 -3.43 -14.85 8.16
C ARG A 99 -4.04 -13.81 7.23
N HIS A 100 -3.31 -12.76 6.90
CA HIS A 100 -3.78 -11.73 6.01
C HIS A 100 -3.11 -11.80 4.65
N GLY A 101 -3.85 -11.44 3.61
CA GLY A 101 -3.34 -11.04 2.32
C GLY A 101 -3.68 -9.58 2.08
N GLN A 102 -2.88 -8.90 1.30
CA GLN A 102 -3.14 -7.53 0.86
C GLN A 102 -3.49 -7.49 -0.62
N LEU A 103 -4.31 -6.53 -0.99
CA LEU A 103 -4.72 -6.28 -2.37
C LEU A 103 -4.78 -4.77 -2.60
N MET A 104 -3.95 -4.25 -3.48
CA MET A 104 -3.99 -2.85 -3.85
C MET A 104 -5.14 -2.58 -4.83
N LEU A 105 -5.79 -1.45 -4.63
CA LEU A 105 -6.94 -1.00 -5.41
C LEU A 105 -6.63 0.29 -6.14
N THR A 106 -7.45 0.59 -7.14
CA THR A 106 -7.54 1.89 -7.80
C THR A 106 -9.00 2.25 -8.00
N MET A 107 -9.31 3.55 -7.91
CA MET A 107 -10.67 4.04 -7.91
C MET A 107 -11.10 4.60 -9.27
N PHE A 108 -12.33 4.28 -9.62
CA PHE A 108 -13.05 4.81 -10.77
C PHE A 108 -14.34 5.51 -10.32
N ARG A 109 -14.84 6.40 -11.16
CA ARG A 109 -16.18 6.96 -11.00
C ARG A 109 -17.24 5.91 -11.33
N PRO A 110 -18.49 6.08 -10.88
CA PRO A 110 -19.58 5.16 -11.23
C PRO A 110 -19.80 4.98 -12.73
N ASP A 111 -19.46 6.00 -13.52
CA ASP A 111 -19.54 5.99 -14.99
C ASP A 111 -18.35 5.27 -15.67
N GLY A 112 -17.45 4.66 -14.89
CA GLY A 112 -16.28 3.93 -15.38
C GLY A 112 -15.07 4.81 -15.73
N ARG A 113 -15.19 6.14 -15.64
CA ARG A 113 -14.04 7.03 -15.86
C ARG A 113 -13.06 6.99 -14.68
N PRO A 114 -11.74 7.15 -14.92
CA PRO A 114 -10.76 7.27 -13.85
C PRO A 114 -11.12 8.40 -12.87
N TYR A 115 -11.02 8.12 -11.57
CA TYR A 115 -11.17 9.15 -10.55
C TYR A 115 -9.81 9.80 -10.29
N LEU A 116 -9.67 11.09 -10.60
CA LEU A 116 -8.39 11.81 -10.49
C LEU A 116 -8.03 12.22 -9.05
N GLY A 117 -8.89 11.98 -8.07
CA GLY A 117 -8.50 12.02 -6.65
C GLY A 117 -7.64 10.81 -6.23
N ASP A 118 -7.61 9.75 -7.03
CA ASP A 118 -6.69 8.63 -6.86
C ASP A 118 -5.34 8.96 -7.53
N ALA A 119 -4.28 9.06 -6.71
CA ALA A 119 -2.93 9.39 -7.16
C ALA A 119 -2.41 8.43 -8.25
N ARG A 120 -2.80 7.14 -8.21
CA ARG A 120 -2.46 6.15 -9.23
C ARG A 120 -3.07 6.48 -10.59
N GLN A 121 -4.31 7.00 -10.63
CA GLN A 121 -4.93 7.41 -11.88
C GLN A 121 -4.24 8.65 -12.48
N VAL A 122 -3.77 9.56 -11.61
CA VAL A 122 -2.95 10.71 -12.03
C VAL A 122 -1.64 10.22 -12.64
N LEU A 123 -0.94 9.30 -11.96
CA LEU A 123 0.31 8.71 -12.46
C LEU A 123 0.09 8.02 -13.83
N LYS A 124 -0.97 7.20 -13.96
CA LYS A 124 -1.32 6.55 -15.24
C LYS A 124 -1.50 7.58 -16.36
N ARG A 125 -2.15 8.70 -16.08
CA ARG A 125 -2.35 9.79 -17.04
C ARG A 125 -1.03 10.43 -17.46
N VAL A 126 -0.12 10.67 -16.52
CA VAL A 126 1.22 11.21 -16.81
C VAL A 126 2.01 10.22 -17.64
N LEU A 127 2.05 8.93 -17.25
CA LEU A 127 2.74 7.89 -18.00
C LEU A 127 2.21 7.70 -19.44
N ALA A 128 0.90 7.93 -19.64
CA ALA A 128 0.33 7.91 -20.99
C ALA A 128 0.90 9.04 -21.86
N ARG A 129 1.16 10.23 -21.30
CA ARG A 129 1.81 11.35 -22.01
C ARG A 129 3.26 11.04 -22.39
N TYR A 130 4.01 10.32 -21.53
CA TYR A 130 5.35 9.84 -21.86
C TYR A 130 5.30 8.85 -23.01
N ARG A 131 4.42 7.84 -22.92
CA ARG A 131 4.25 6.83 -23.99
C ARG A 131 3.88 7.44 -25.34
N ALA A 132 3.00 8.45 -25.33
CA ALA A 132 2.62 9.16 -26.55
C ALA A 132 3.79 9.87 -27.25
N ARG A 133 4.90 10.12 -26.53
CA ARG A 133 6.15 10.69 -27.05
C ARG A 133 7.24 9.64 -27.34
N GLY A 134 6.92 8.35 -27.17
CA GLY A 134 7.90 7.28 -27.28
C GLY A 134 8.89 7.23 -26.10
N TRP A 135 8.61 7.92 -25.01
CA TRP A 135 9.50 8.00 -23.85
C TRP A 135 9.11 6.97 -22.79
N ARG A 136 10.10 6.41 -22.13
CA ARG A 136 9.94 5.50 -21.00
C ARG A 136 10.66 6.10 -19.79
N PRO A 137 9.94 6.52 -18.75
CA PRO A 137 10.57 6.94 -17.50
C PRO A 137 11.21 5.74 -16.80
N VAL A 138 12.39 5.94 -16.25
CA VAL A 138 13.09 4.99 -15.38
C VAL A 138 13.26 5.67 -14.04
N VAL A 139 12.74 5.05 -12.99
CA VAL A 139 12.79 5.56 -11.62
C VAL A 139 13.20 4.44 -10.67
N ALA A 140 13.85 4.81 -9.57
CA ALA A 140 14.10 3.93 -8.44
C ALA A 140 13.55 4.60 -7.18
N ALA A 141 13.08 3.81 -6.24
CA ALA A 141 12.72 4.29 -4.91
C ALA A 141 13.89 3.97 -3.96
N GLU A 142 14.33 4.99 -3.23
CA GLU A 142 15.29 4.84 -2.14
C GLU A 142 14.51 4.90 -0.82
N LEU A 143 14.74 3.91 0.05
CA LEU A 143 14.10 3.82 1.35
C LEU A 143 15.15 4.07 2.42
N GLU A 144 14.97 5.14 3.18
CA GLU A 144 15.79 5.46 4.33
C GLU A 144 14.99 5.21 5.62
N PHE A 145 15.56 4.48 6.55
CA PHE A 145 14.91 4.18 7.81
C PHE A 145 15.93 3.98 8.93
N SER A 146 15.47 4.15 10.17
CA SER A 146 16.25 3.86 11.36
C SER A 146 15.64 2.66 12.09
N LEU A 147 16.47 1.69 12.44
CA LEU A 147 16.07 0.60 13.31
C LEU A 147 16.12 1.07 14.77
N LEU A 148 15.01 0.92 15.47
CA LEU A 148 14.88 1.29 16.86
C LEU A 148 14.48 0.07 17.69
N HIS A 149 15.09 -0.05 18.83
CA HIS A 149 14.72 -0.97 19.89
C HIS A 149 13.86 -0.26 20.92
N TYR A 150 12.79 -0.88 21.39
CA TYR A 150 11.95 -0.33 22.46
C TYR A 150 12.35 -0.95 23.78
N ASP A 151 12.82 -0.11 24.73
CA ASP A 151 13.31 -0.57 26.03
C ASP A 151 12.20 -0.73 27.11
N GLY A 152 10.94 -0.53 26.72
CA GLY A 152 9.77 -0.53 27.59
C GLY A 152 9.26 0.86 27.96
N GLU A 153 10.09 1.90 27.80
CA GLU A 153 9.71 3.28 28.10
C GLU A 153 9.77 4.17 26.85
N ARG A 154 10.81 4.00 26.02
CA ARG A 154 11.05 4.83 24.83
C ARG A 154 11.83 4.09 23.75
N PRO A 155 11.69 4.51 22.49
CA PRO A 155 12.52 3.98 21.41
C PRO A 155 13.99 4.38 21.65
N ARG A 156 14.88 3.43 21.46
CA ARG A 156 16.33 3.59 21.48
C ARG A 156 16.90 3.12 20.16
N HIS A 157 18.03 3.67 19.75
CA HIS A 157 18.75 3.08 18.62
C HIS A 157 19.07 1.61 18.93
N SER A 158 18.88 0.73 17.95
CA SER A 158 19.31 -0.66 18.00
C SER A 158 20.84 -0.64 18.02
N GLY A 159 21.38 -0.60 19.25
CA GLY A 159 22.72 -0.11 19.44
C GLY A 159 23.78 -1.09 19.10
N HIS A 160 24.67 -0.71 18.25
CA HIS A 160 26.08 -0.97 18.39
C HIS A 160 26.52 -0.55 19.81
N ARG A 161 27.14 -1.41 20.59
CA ARG A 161 27.68 -1.01 21.91
C ARG A 161 28.75 0.05 21.68
N PRO A 162 28.61 1.24 22.28
CA PRO A 162 29.61 2.29 22.10
C PRO A 162 30.96 1.81 22.56
N PHE A 163 31.96 1.95 21.69
CA PHE A 163 33.34 1.78 22.10
C PHE A 163 33.65 2.84 23.18
N ALA A 164 34.04 2.38 24.38
CA ALA A 164 34.46 3.25 25.48
C ALA A 164 33.44 4.36 25.88
N GLY A 165 32.13 4.11 25.83
CA GLY A 165 31.13 5.06 26.34
C GLY A 165 30.87 6.27 25.45
N GLN A 166 31.42 6.33 24.26
CA GLN A 166 31.16 7.40 23.29
C GLN A 166 29.78 7.22 22.63
N PRO A 167 29.01 8.30 22.43
CA PRO A 167 27.79 8.21 21.64
C PRO A 167 28.13 7.78 20.20
N LEU A 168 27.30 6.91 19.65
CA LEU A 168 27.44 6.44 18.27
C LEU A 168 27.37 7.62 17.29
N GLY A 169 28.45 7.86 16.60
CA GLY A 169 28.43 8.58 15.33
C GLY A 169 27.78 7.72 14.26
N GLY A 170 27.21 8.34 13.22
CA GLY A 170 26.64 7.61 12.09
C GLY A 170 27.73 6.76 11.40
N ASN A 171 27.66 5.45 11.50
CA ASN A 171 28.51 4.53 10.75
C ASN A 171 27.93 4.34 9.35
N LEU A 172 28.12 5.34 8.50
CA LEU A 172 27.78 5.24 7.08
C LEU A 172 28.45 4.00 6.48
N TYR A 173 27.64 3.13 5.89
CA TYR A 173 28.07 1.87 5.25
C TYR A 173 28.76 0.85 6.19
N GLY A 174 28.55 0.94 7.49
CA GLY A 174 29.10 -0.04 8.45
C GLY A 174 28.40 -1.40 8.33
N LEU A 175 29.10 -2.39 7.77
CA LEU A 175 28.57 -3.76 7.61
C LEU A 175 28.36 -4.47 8.94
N ASP A 176 29.13 -4.15 9.97
CA ASP A 176 28.99 -4.67 11.33
C ASP A 176 27.63 -4.35 11.94
N VAL A 177 27.11 -3.16 11.70
CA VAL A 177 25.76 -2.72 12.13
C VAL A 177 24.68 -3.55 11.41
N LEU A 178 24.83 -3.78 10.12
CA LEU A 178 23.91 -4.64 9.35
C LEU A 178 23.93 -6.08 9.85
N GLN A 179 25.12 -6.64 10.10
CA GLN A 179 25.25 -8.00 10.61
C GLN A 179 24.61 -8.18 11.99
N GLN A 180 24.77 -7.21 12.89
CA GLN A 180 24.16 -7.26 14.22
C GLN A 180 22.64 -7.18 14.19
N ASN A 181 22.07 -6.54 13.17
CA ASN A 181 20.64 -6.34 13.02
C ASN A 181 20.01 -7.21 11.92
N HIS A 182 20.77 -8.18 11.40
CA HIS A 182 20.34 -9.01 10.26
C HIS A 182 18.97 -9.69 10.46
N ALA A 183 18.64 -10.08 11.70
CA ALA A 183 17.34 -10.71 12.00
C ALA A 183 16.16 -9.72 11.94
N MET A 184 16.42 -8.41 11.89
CA MET A 184 15.41 -7.35 11.81
C MET A 184 15.27 -6.81 10.38
N LEU A 185 16.18 -7.14 9.48
CA LEU A 185 16.20 -6.77 8.08
C LEU A 185 15.60 -7.88 7.22
#